data_7a8ce69d1db0369cac83aa472891af4d
#
_entry.id   7a8ce69d1db0369cac83aa472891af4d
#
_cell.length_a   1.000
_cell.length_b   1.000
_cell.length_c   1.000
_cell.angle_alpha   90.00
_cell.angle_beta   90.00
_cell.angle_gamma   90.00
#
_symmetry.space_group_name_H-M   'P 1'
#
loop_
_entity.id
_entity.type
_entity.pdbx_description
1 polymer ?
#
loop_
_entity_poly.entity_id
_entity_poly.type
_entity_poly.pdbx_seq_one_letter_code
_entity_poly.pdbx_strand_id
1 'polypeptide(L)'
;MSSLALVSTFCPDRVGLVSAVTGHLFGLGANLRDATFAVMGSGAEFSAVCELPGGVTVEEVQEGLSSLPELEGAQIKVTPFDFDPNPGPLARITHRVEVSGGDQPGLIARLSEIFTQFEANIVRLDAQTLPDHEGGRYAIRFAVSIPPERAATCLSAIANTAETMGLTCTAVAP
;
A
#
# COMPACT_ATOMS: atom_id res chain seq x y z
N MET A 1 -10.46 -26.74 -8.43
CA MET A 1 -9.26 -25.93 -8.72
C MET A 1 -9.39 -24.67 -7.87
N SER A 2 -8.32 -24.20 -7.25
CA SER A 2 -8.31 -22.92 -6.56
C SER A 2 -8.37 -21.77 -7.57
N SER A 3 -8.95 -20.63 -7.18
CA SER A 3 -8.98 -19.39 -7.95
C SER A 3 -8.39 -18.25 -7.14
N LEU A 4 -7.90 -17.21 -7.80
CA LEU A 4 -7.40 -16.02 -7.13
C LEU A 4 -8.44 -14.91 -7.16
N ALA A 5 -8.58 -14.20 -6.05
CA ALA A 5 -9.48 -13.07 -5.92
C ALA A 5 -8.78 -11.88 -5.26
N LEU A 6 -9.13 -10.68 -5.69
CA LEU A 6 -8.80 -9.43 -5.02
C LEU A 6 -9.99 -9.01 -4.16
N VAL A 7 -9.76 -8.94 -2.87
CA VAL A 7 -10.70 -8.41 -1.88
C VAL A 7 -10.29 -6.98 -1.56
N SER A 8 -11.23 -6.03 -1.64
CA SER A 8 -11.02 -4.64 -1.24
C SER A 8 -12.18 -4.17 -0.39
N THR A 9 -11.88 -3.55 0.75
CA THR A 9 -12.89 -2.97 1.65
C THR A 9 -12.47 -1.56 2.05
N PHE A 10 -13.44 -0.64 2.09
CA PHE A 10 -13.25 0.69 2.66
C PHE A 10 -14.45 1.02 3.56
N CYS A 11 -14.19 1.34 4.82
CA CYS A 11 -15.21 1.58 5.83
C CYS A 11 -14.74 2.59 6.90
N PRO A 12 -15.63 3.09 7.77
CA PRO A 12 -15.22 3.82 8.97
C PRO A 12 -14.24 3.00 9.80
N ASP A 13 -13.14 3.64 10.28
CA ASP A 13 -12.16 2.95 11.11
C ASP A 13 -12.79 2.50 12.43
N ARG A 14 -12.54 1.23 12.78
CA ARG A 14 -12.97 0.62 14.05
C ARG A 14 -12.09 -0.55 14.44
N VAL A 15 -12.04 -0.84 15.74
CA VAL A 15 -11.31 -1.99 16.28
C VAL A 15 -11.89 -3.29 15.73
N GLY A 16 -11.02 -4.20 15.32
CA GLY A 16 -11.41 -5.55 14.89
C GLY A 16 -11.56 -5.75 13.39
N LEU A 17 -11.47 -4.70 12.56
CA LEU A 17 -11.65 -4.81 11.09
C LEU A 17 -10.78 -5.89 10.45
N VAL A 18 -9.47 -5.85 10.70
CA VAL A 18 -8.54 -6.84 10.12
C VAL A 18 -8.89 -8.25 10.60
N SER A 19 -9.19 -8.42 11.89
CA SER A 19 -9.56 -9.71 12.47
C SER A 19 -10.87 -10.25 11.85
N ALA A 20 -11.88 -9.41 11.69
CA ALA A 20 -13.16 -9.80 11.12
C ALA A 20 -13.00 -10.25 9.65
N VAL A 21 -12.32 -9.44 8.82
CA VAL A 21 -12.10 -9.77 7.41
C VAL A 21 -11.26 -11.04 7.26
N THR A 22 -10.11 -11.11 7.94
CA THR A 22 -9.22 -12.28 7.81
C THR A 22 -9.82 -13.54 8.42
N GLY A 23 -10.57 -13.41 9.53
CA GLY A 23 -11.28 -14.52 10.16
C GLY A 23 -12.37 -15.09 9.27
N HIS A 24 -13.14 -14.23 8.59
CA HIS A 24 -14.14 -14.67 7.61
C HIS A 24 -13.49 -15.42 6.43
N LEU A 25 -12.45 -14.84 5.83
CA LEU A 25 -11.72 -15.47 4.72
C LEU A 25 -11.11 -16.81 5.14
N PHE A 26 -10.54 -16.90 6.35
CA PHE A 26 -10.05 -18.14 6.91
C PHE A 26 -11.15 -19.19 7.10
N GLY A 27 -12.35 -18.77 7.57
CA GLY A 27 -13.51 -19.63 7.72
C GLY A 27 -13.99 -20.26 6.41
N LEU A 28 -13.80 -19.57 5.28
CA LEU A 28 -14.07 -20.07 3.93
C LEU A 28 -12.93 -20.96 3.39
N GLY A 29 -11.84 -21.13 4.14
CA GLY A 29 -10.65 -21.86 3.70
C GLY A 29 -9.78 -21.08 2.72
N ALA A 30 -9.98 -19.77 2.59
CA ALA A 30 -9.17 -18.91 1.73
C ALA A 30 -7.77 -18.69 2.37
N ASN A 31 -6.75 -18.64 1.52
CA ASN A 31 -5.38 -18.33 1.91
C ASN A 31 -5.00 -16.93 1.40
N LEU A 32 -4.54 -16.06 2.33
CA LEU A 32 -4.06 -14.73 1.95
C LEU A 32 -2.63 -14.81 1.44
N ARG A 33 -2.38 -14.18 0.28
CA ARG A 33 -1.03 -14.03 -0.29
C ARG A 33 -0.44 -12.66 0.07
N ASP A 34 -0.98 -11.60 -0.51
CA ASP A 34 -0.58 -10.22 -0.23
C ASP A 34 -1.73 -9.48 0.42
N ALA A 35 -1.45 -8.70 1.45
CA ALA A 35 -2.45 -7.88 2.11
C ALA A 35 -1.88 -6.53 2.52
N THR A 36 -2.72 -5.51 2.46
CA THR A 36 -2.44 -4.17 2.98
C THR A 36 -3.61 -3.68 3.82
N PHE A 37 -3.30 -2.95 4.87
CA PHE A 37 -4.28 -2.24 5.69
C PHE A 37 -3.75 -0.85 6.01
N ALA A 38 -4.59 0.16 5.85
CA ALA A 38 -4.26 1.53 6.18
C ALA A 38 -5.45 2.28 6.74
N VAL A 39 -5.22 3.10 7.76
CA VAL A 39 -6.19 4.08 8.25
C VAL A 39 -5.95 5.39 7.52
N MET A 40 -6.99 5.94 6.89
CA MET A 40 -6.97 7.18 6.13
C MET A 40 -8.03 8.14 6.67
N GLY A 41 -7.60 9.14 7.43
CA GLY A 41 -8.53 10.02 8.15
C GLY A 41 -9.35 9.22 9.17
N SER A 42 -10.67 9.22 9.03
CA SER A 42 -11.60 8.42 9.85
C SER A 42 -12.04 7.11 9.16
N GLY A 43 -11.48 6.81 7.99
CA GLY A 43 -11.75 5.58 7.26
C GLY A 43 -10.57 4.60 7.33
N ALA A 44 -10.85 3.35 7.03
CA ALA A 44 -9.85 2.29 6.92
C ALA A 44 -10.01 1.52 5.61
N GLU A 45 -8.91 1.24 4.97
CA GLU A 45 -8.84 0.40 3.77
C GLU A 45 -8.13 -0.91 4.08
N PHE A 46 -8.71 -2.01 3.63
CA PHE A 46 -8.08 -3.31 3.58
C PHE A 46 -8.16 -3.85 2.17
N SER A 47 -7.02 -4.29 1.63
CA SER A 47 -6.95 -4.95 0.33
C SER A 47 -6.09 -6.21 0.43
N ALA A 48 -6.55 -7.32 -0.16
CA ALA A 48 -5.79 -8.56 -0.16
C ALA A 48 -6.01 -9.37 -1.44
N VAL A 49 -4.94 -10.03 -1.88
CA VAL A 49 -5.03 -11.11 -2.87
C VAL A 49 -5.19 -12.42 -2.11
N CYS A 50 -6.26 -13.14 -2.40
CA CYS A 50 -6.62 -14.39 -1.74
C CYS A 50 -6.68 -15.55 -2.73
N GLU A 51 -6.20 -16.71 -2.30
CA GLU A 51 -6.43 -17.96 -2.99
C GLU A 51 -7.68 -18.61 -2.38
N LEU A 52 -8.74 -18.72 -3.20
CA LEU A 52 -10.02 -19.31 -2.82
C LEU A 52 -10.00 -20.81 -3.12
N PRO A 53 -10.49 -21.66 -2.20
CA PRO A 53 -10.60 -23.09 -2.44
C PRO A 53 -11.66 -23.37 -3.52
N GLY A 54 -11.56 -24.54 -4.17
CA GLY A 54 -12.55 -24.94 -5.15
C GLY A 54 -13.96 -24.97 -4.59
N GLY A 55 -14.89 -24.32 -5.30
CA GLY A 55 -16.28 -24.21 -4.92
C GLY A 55 -16.67 -22.90 -4.22
N VAL A 56 -15.70 -22.11 -3.74
CA VAL A 56 -15.95 -20.76 -3.19
C VAL A 56 -15.88 -19.74 -4.32
N THR A 57 -16.91 -18.91 -4.47
CA THR A 57 -17.01 -17.88 -5.50
C THR A 57 -16.70 -16.48 -4.95
N VAL A 58 -16.37 -15.54 -5.82
CA VAL A 58 -16.15 -14.15 -5.43
C VAL A 58 -17.42 -13.49 -4.86
N GLU A 59 -18.58 -13.89 -5.36
CA GLU A 59 -19.88 -13.44 -4.89
C GLU A 59 -20.14 -13.90 -3.47
N GLU A 60 -19.87 -15.18 -3.16
CA GLU A 60 -20.01 -15.74 -1.81
C GLU A 60 -19.10 -15.04 -0.80
N VAL A 61 -17.86 -14.76 -1.19
CA VAL A 61 -16.92 -13.98 -0.35
C VAL A 61 -17.45 -12.58 -0.10
N GLN A 62 -17.95 -11.89 -1.15
CA GLN A 62 -18.47 -10.53 -1.03
C GLN A 62 -19.72 -10.46 -0.17
N GLU A 63 -20.65 -11.38 -0.34
CA GLU A 63 -21.88 -11.48 0.47
C GLU A 63 -21.55 -11.76 1.93
N GLY A 64 -20.64 -12.70 2.17
CA GLY A 64 -20.20 -13.04 3.52
C GLY A 64 -19.53 -11.88 4.24
N LEU A 65 -18.62 -11.16 3.58
CA LEU A 65 -18.00 -9.95 4.13
C LEU A 65 -19.04 -8.85 4.40
N SER A 66 -20.02 -8.68 3.50
CA SER A 66 -21.07 -7.69 3.66
C SER A 66 -22.02 -7.96 4.85
N SER A 67 -22.04 -9.19 5.33
CA SER A 67 -22.84 -9.60 6.50
C SER A 67 -22.16 -9.34 7.85
N LEU A 68 -20.87 -8.98 7.85
CA LEU A 68 -20.09 -8.76 9.07
C LEU A 68 -20.46 -7.42 9.73
N PRO A 69 -20.79 -7.39 11.03
CA PRO A 69 -21.13 -6.15 11.74
C PRO A 69 -20.00 -5.13 11.71
N GLU A 70 -18.73 -5.59 11.73
CA GLU A 70 -17.55 -4.73 11.67
C GLU A 70 -17.44 -3.99 10.33
N LEU A 71 -18.07 -4.52 9.27
CA LEU A 71 -18.09 -3.94 7.92
C LEU A 71 -19.42 -3.23 7.59
N GLU A 72 -20.24 -2.94 8.59
CA GLU A 72 -21.48 -2.16 8.37
C GLU A 72 -21.15 -0.81 7.75
N GLY A 73 -21.79 -0.50 6.61
CA GLY A 73 -21.54 0.72 5.83
C GLY A 73 -20.28 0.69 4.97
N ALA A 74 -19.59 -0.44 4.89
CA ALA A 74 -18.40 -0.59 4.07
C ALA A 74 -18.72 -0.64 2.57
N GLN A 75 -17.82 -0.09 1.78
CA GLN A 75 -17.71 -0.40 0.36
C GLN A 75 -16.87 -1.67 0.22
N ILE A 76 -17.47 -2.74 -0.24
CA ILE A 76 -16.81 -4.05 -0.38
C ILE A 76 -16.83 -4.44 -1.85
N LYS A 77 -15.67 -4.83 -2.37
CA LYS A 77 -15.53 -5.32 -3.73
C LYS A 77 -14.64 -6.56 -3.73
N VAL A 78 -15.16 -7.64 -4.32
CA VAL A 78 -14.40 -8.87 -4.55
C VAL A 78 -14.42 -9.17 -6.04
N THR A 79 -13.26 -9.33 -6.65
CA THR A 79 -13.12 -9.59 -8.09
C THR A 79 -12.12 -10.70 -8.34
N PRO A 80 -12.25 -11.44 -9.46
CA PRO A 80 -11.17 -12.32 -9.89
C PRO A 80 -9.85 -11.54 -10.01
N PHE A 81 -8.76 -12.19 -9.64
CA PHE A 81 -7.41 -11.65 -9.78
C PHE A 81 -6.69 -12.39 -10.90
N ASP A 82 -6.55 -11.70 -12.05
CA ASP A 82 -6.04 -12.30 -13.29
C ASP A 82 -4.54 -12.05 -13.53
N PHE A 83 -3.85 -11.40 -12.58
CA PHE A 83 -2.41 -11.19 -12.67
C PHE A 83 -1.63 -12.37 -12.08
N ASP A 84 -0.35 -12.48 -12.45
CA ASP A 84 0.56 -13.43 -11.79
C ASP A 84 0.67 -13.08 -10.29
N PRO A 85 0.36 -14.01 -9.38
CA PRO A 85 0.46 -13.76 -7.95
C PRO A 85 1.91 -13.70 -7.44
N ASN A 86 2.87 -14.09 -8.27
CA ASN A 86 4.27 -14.04 -7.89
C ASN A 86 4.85 -12.65 -8.23
N PRO A 87 5.49 -11.98 -7.29
CA PRO A 87 6.06 -10.67 -7.54
C PRO A 87 7.16 -10.75 -8.61
N GLY A 88 7.04 -9.91 -9.64
CA GLY A 88 8.06 -9.79 -10.69
C GLY A 88 9.35 -9.12 -10.16
N PRO A 89 10.42 -9.09 -10.99
CA PRO A 89 11.71 -8.53 -10.58
C PRO A 89 11.63 -7.06 -10.16
N LEU A 90 10.69 -6.29 -10.71
CA LEU A 90 10.46 -4.88 -10.36
C LEU A 90 9.80 -4.69 -8.99
N ALA A 91 9.30 -5.75 -8.37
CA ALA A 91 8.72 -5.70 -7.02
C ALA A 91 9.75 -5.94 -5.91
N ARG A 92 11.02 -6.23 -6.26
CA ARG A 92 12.09 -6.40 -5.29
C ARG A 92 12.50 -5.06 -4.71
N ILE A 93 12.21 -4.84 -3.43
CA ILE A 93 12.62 -3.63 -2.73
C ILE A 93 14.15 -3.65 -2.57
N THR A 94 14.81 -2.62 -3.11
CA THR A 94 16.25 -2.41 -3.00
C THR A 94 16.61 -1.27 -2.07
N HIS A 95 15.70 -0.29 -1.89
CA HIS A 95 15.90 0.85 -1.00
C HIS A 95 14.58 1.28 -0.37
N ARG A 96 14.70 1.84 0.83
CA ARG A 96 13.62 2.57 1.51
C ARG A 96 14.03 4.02 1.61
N VAL A 97 13.17 4.92 1.13
CA VAL A 97 13.41 6.36 1.12
C VAL A 97 12.31 7.04 1.93
N GLU A 98 12.69 7.82 2.92
CA GLU A 98 11.77 8.64 3.68
C GLU A 98 12.08 10.12 3.44
N VAL A 99 11.06 10.89 3.08
CA VAL A 99 11.14 12.35 2.93
C VAL A 99 10.14 12.98 3.87
N SER A 100 10.58 13.92 4.69
CA SER A 100 9.71 14.55 5.68
C SER A 100 9.99 16.05 5.85
N GLY A 101 8.96 16.81 6.16
CA GLY A 101 9.02 18.25 6.40
C GLY A 101 7.66 18.90 6.28
N GLY A 102 7.60 20.17 5.91
CA GLY A 102 6.34 20.88 5.67
C GLY A 102 5.59 20.28 4.48
N ASP A 103 4.27 20.25 4.56
CA ASP A 103 3.43 19.80 3.44
C ASP A 103 3.56 20.78 2.26
N GLN A 104 3.78 20.24 1.08
CA GLN A 104 3.93 21.02 -0.16
C GLN A 104 3.16 20.35 -1.31
N PRO A 105 2.34 21.13 -2.03
CA PRO A 105 1.62 20.61 -3.19
C PRO A 105 2.58 20.01 -4.24
N GLY A 106 2.24 18.82 -4.74
CA GLY A 106 2.99 18.17 -5.81
C GLY A 106 4.26 17.44 -5.37
N LEU A 107 4.55 17.35 -4.07
CA LEU A 107 5.75 16.70 -3.54
C LEU A 107 5.87 15.24 -4.01
N ILE A 108 4.81 14.45 -3.85
CA ILE A 108 4.80 13.04 -4.30
C ILE A 108 5.04 12.95 -5.79
N ALA A 109 4.40 13.81 -6.59
CA ALA A 109 4.57 13.80 -8.04
C ALA A 109 6.02 14.06 -8.45
N ARG A 110 6.65 15.08 -7.88
CA ARG A 110 8.06 15.43 -8.17
C ARG A 110 9.02 14.30 -7.83
N LEU A 111 8.86 13.70 -6.64
CA LEU A 111 9.71 12.58 -6.23
C LEU A 111 9.48 11.34 -7.12
N SER A 112 8.24 11.08 -7.49
CA SER A 112 7.89 9.97 -8.39
C SER A 112 8.44 10.16 -9.80
N GLU A 113 8.47 11.40 -10.33
CA GLU A 113 9.11 11.72 -11.61
C GLU A 113 10.60 11.41 -11.59
N ILE A 114 11.31 11.72 -10.49
CA ILE A 114 12.72 11.38 -10.35
C ILE A 114 12.91 9.87 -10.39
N PHE A 115 12.14 9.09 -9.62
CA PHE A 115 12.22 7.62 -9.68
C PHE A 115 12.02 7.12 -11.12
N THR A 116 11.05 7.67 -11.84
CA THR A 116 10.79 7.32 -13.24
C THR A 116 11.98 7.63 -14.16
N GLN A 117 12.64 8.78 -14.00
CA GLN A 117 13.82 9.17 -14.80
C GLN A 117 14.99 8.19 -14.62
N PHE A 118 15.09 7.56 -13.45
CA PHE A 118 16.12 6.56 -13.14
C PHE A 118 15.64 5.11 -13.33
N GLU A 119 14.49 4.89 -13.98
CA GLU A 119 13.88 3.58 -14.18
C GLU A 119 13.65 2.81 -12.87
N ALA A 120 13.49 3.54 -11.78
CA ALA A 120 13.16 2.97 -10.48
C ALA A 120 11.65 2.74 -10.36
N ASN A 121 11.28 1.56 -9.87
CA ASN A 121 9.88 1.22 -9.62
C ASN A 121 9.51 1.49 -8.17
N ILE A 122 8.39 2.19 -7.94
CA ILE A 122 7.81 2.35 -6.61
C ILE A 122 7.00 1.10 -6.31
N VAL A 123 7.44 0.32 -5.31
CA VAL A 123 6.77 -0.91 -4.87
C VAL A 123 5.73 -0.63 -3.80
N ARG A 124 6.04 0.31 -2.88
CA ARG A 124 5.11 0.79 -1.86
C ARG A 124 5.31 2.28 -1.66
N LEU A 125 4.20 2.96 -1.39
CA LEU A 125 4.17 4.36 -1.00
C LEU A 125 3.21 4.51 0.18
N ASP A 126 3.68 5.16 1.23
CA ASP A 126 2.90 5.59 2.38
C ASP A 126 3.17 7.07 2.60
N ALA A 127 2.12 7.86 2.72
CA ALA A 127 2.22 9.30 2.94
C ALA A 127 1.20 9.74 3.99
N GLN A 128 1.66 10.45 5.02
CA GLN A 128 0.81 10.84 6.12
C GLN A 128 1.19 12.22 6.69
N THR A 129 0.18 12.94 7.13
CA THR A 129 0.36 14.13 7.95
C THR A 129 0.57 13.69 9.39
N LEU A 130 1.73 14.05 9.96
CA LEU A 130 2.03 13.83 11.37
C LEU A 130 1.57 15.06 12.18
N PRO A 131 0.84 14.88 13.28
CA PRO A 131 0.48 16.00 14.15
C PRO A 131 1.76 16.61 14.73
N ASP A 132 1.93 17.91 14.53
CA ASP A 132 3.01 18.70 15.11
C ASP A 132 2.45 19.98 15.71
N HIS A 133 3.16 20.55 16.70
CA HIS A 133 2.74 21.76 17.40
C HIS A 133 2.80 23.04 16.55
N GLU A 134 3.42 22.99 15.36
CA GLU A 134 3.67 24.15 14.48
C GLU A 134 3.10 24.01 13.05
N GLY A 135 2.06 23.20 12.81
CA GLY A 135 1.36 23.21 11.51
C GLY A 135 1.39 21.88 10.73
N GLY A 136 1.83 20.80 11.36
CA GLY A 136 1.84 19.46 10.77
C GLY A 136 3.10 19.20 9.95
N ARG A 137 3.75 18.05 10.21
CA ARG A 137 4.79 17.52 9.35
C ARG A 137 4.17 16.51 8.39
N TYR A 138 4.61 16.53 7.16
CA TYR A 138 4.26 15.55 6.17
C TYR A 138 5.42 14.56 6.01
N ALA A 139 5.13 13.28 6.06
CA ALA A 139 6.12 12.23 5.88
C ALA A 139 5.69 11.29 4.76
N ILE A 140 6.59 11.05 3.82
CA ILE A 140 6.40 10.13 2.71
C ILE A 140 7.45 9.03 2.81
N ARG A 141 7.01 7.77 2.75
CA ARG A 141 7.86 6.60 2.73
C ARG A 141 7.69 5.86 1.43
N PHE A 142 8.78 5.72 0.70
CA PHE A 142 8.85 4.92 -0.50
C PHE A 142 9.64 3.64 -0.24
N ALA A 143 9.13 2.51 -0.68
CA ALA A 143 9.90 1.30 -0.87
C ALA A 143 10.06 1.10 -2.38
N VAL A 144 11.31 1.13 -2.88
CA VAL A 144 11.60 1.22 -4.30
C VAL A 144 12.52 0.11 -4.76
N SER A 145 12.37 -0.26 -6.03
CA SER A 145 13.31 -1.10 -6.77
C SER A 145 14.11 -0.19 -7.71
N ILE A 146 15.37 0.03 -7.41
CA ILE A 146 16.26 0.88 -8.22
C ILE A 146 17.31 -0.01 -8.88
N PRO A 147 17.55 0.12 -10.20
CA PRO A 147 18.66 -0.55 -10.86
C PRO A 147 19.99 -0.24 -10.19
N PRO A 148 20.85 -1.24 -9.89
CA PRO A 148 22.06 -1.04 -9.10
C PRO A 148 22.98 0.07 -9.64
N GLU A 149 23.13 0.14 -10.96
CA GLU A 149 23.98 1.11 -11.66
C GLU A 149 23.45 2.55 -11.59
N ARG A 150 22.19 2.73 -11.24
CA ARG A 150 21.52 4.05 -11.13
C ARG A 150 21.26 4.45 -9.68
N ALA A 151 21.43 3.55 -8.72
CA ALA A 151 20.99 3.76 -7.35
C ALA A 151 21.62 5.01 -6.70
N ALA A 152 22.93 5.16 -6.78
CA ALA A 152 23.64 6.29 -6.17
C ALA A 152 23.15 7.63 -6.73
N THR A 153 23.01 7.73 -8.06
CA THR A 153 22.61 8.98 -8.73
C THR A 153 21.12 9.28 -8.47
N CYS A 154 20.27 8.27 -8.49
CA CYS A 154 18.86 8.40 -8.16
C CYS A 154 18.66 8.92 -6.73
N LEU A 155 19.30 8.30 -5.75
CA LEU A 155 19.18 8.71 -4.35
C LEU A 155 19.72 10.12 -4.11
N SER A 156 20.83 10.48 -4.78
CA SER A 156 21.35 11.86 -4.72
C SER A 156 20.39 12.87 -5.32
N ALA A 157 19.72 12.55 -6.44
CA ALA A 157 18.73 13.43 -7.05
C ALA A 157 17.51 13.63 -6.13
N ILE A 158 17.03 12.57 -5.50
CA ILE A 158 15.92 12.65 -4.51
C ILE A 158 16.36 13.52 -3.32
N ALA A 159 17.53 13.29 -2.75
CA ALA A 159 18.02 14.05 -1.59
C ALA A 159 18.18 15.55 -1.91
N ASN A 160 18.79 15.89 -3.05
CA ASN A 160 18.97 17.28 -3.50
C ASN A 160 17.62 17.98 -3.74
N THR A 161 16.65 17.27 -4.31
CA THR A 161 15.30 17.82 -4.52
C THR A 161 14.60 18.06 -3.19
N ALA A 162 14.67 17.12 -2.26
CA ALA A 162 14.12 17.29 -0.92
C ALA A 162 14.78 18.49 -0.20
N GLU A 163 16.09 18.60 -0.22
CA GLU A 163 16.84 19.72 0.37
C GLU A 163 16.44 21.07 -0.24
N THR A 164 16.31 21.15 -1.58
CA THR A 164 15.87 22.37 -2.26
C THR A 164 14.47 22.79 -1.83
N MET A 165 13.64 21.85 -1.44
CA MET A 165 12.30 22.08 -0.92
C MET A 165 12.26 22.27 0.60
N GLY A 166 13.41 22.33 1.28
CA GLY A 166 13.49 22.46 2.74
C GLY A 166 13.04 21.22 3.50
N LEU A 167 13.12 20.05 2.87
CA LEU A 167 12.71 18.77 3.46
C LEU A 167 13.93 17.93 3.83
N THR A 168 13.75 17.02 4.78
CA THR A 168 14.75 16.03 5.17
C THR A 168 14.53 14.74 4.36
N CYS A 169 15.61 14.18 3.84
CA CYS A 169 15.58 12.90 3.13
C CYS A 169 16.53 11.90 3.78
N THR A 170 16.06 10.69 4.01
CA THR A 170 16.88 9.54 4.43
C THR A 170 16.64 8.38 3.50
N ALA A 171 17.71 7.66 3.15
CA ALA A 171 17.63 6.47 2.30
C ALA A 171 18.48 5.35 2.93
N VAL A 172 17.89 4.15 2.99
CA VAL A 172 18.55 2.96 3.55
C VAL A 172 18.33 1.76 2.63
N ALA A 173 19.28 0.83 2.64
CA ALA A 173 19.05 -0.50 2.06
C ALA A 173 17.96 -1.24 2.86
N PRO A 174 17.26 -2.21 2.27
CA PRO A 174 16.15 -2.94 2.91
C PRO A 174 16.59 -3.71 4.14
#